data_8cb5700c88dac628ed2edb66b1f00799
#
_entry.id   8cb5700c88dac628ed2edb66b1f00799
#
_cell.length_a   1.000
_cell.length_b   1.000
_cell.length_c   1.000
_cell.angle_alpha   90.00
_cell.angle_beta   90.00
_cell.angle_gamma   90.00
#
_symmetry.space_group_name_H-M   'P 1'
#
loop_
_entity.id
_entity.type
_entity.pdbx_description
1 polymer ?
#
loop_
_entity_poly.entity_id
_entity_poly.type
_entity_poly.pdbx_seq_one_letter_code
_entity_poly.pdbx_strand_id
1 'polypeptide(L)'
;MSKGLHNVIEDIRNTIFNLRPMTFDDLGLKASFERLLDFLNADRDYTMDVEIDDVSCETDDYFCITLYRVVQECLLNIKKHSQATRVLFHCKKTEQKYEILIQDNGKGFTMEEVEDKANSHFGLALIHEGVNLLNGTIHVSSAIGRGTMIDIKIPLDLHSALKKNS
;
A
#
# COMPACT_ATOMS: atom_id res chain seq x y z
N MET A 1 1.95 -12.06 -31.30
CA MET A 1 0.94 -10.97 -31.18
C MET A 1 0.29 -10.85 -29.81
N SER A 2 0.21 -11.88 -28.98
CA SER A 2 -0.53 -11.81 -27.70
C SER A 2 0.22 -11.10 -26.55
N LYS A 3 1.55 -11.16 -26.47
CA LYS A 3 2.31 -10.54 -25.36
C LYS A 3 2.28 -9.01 -25.37
N GLY A 4 2.31 -8.37 -26.55
CA GLY A 4 2.28 -6.91 -26.65
C GLY A 4 0.93 -6.32 -26.26
N LEU A 5 -0.17 -6.95 -26.66
CA LEU A 5 -1.52 -6.51 -26.33
C LEU A 5 -1.82 -6.70 -24.83
N HIS A 6 -1.34 -7.79 -24.24
CA HIS A 6 -1.51 -8.05 -22.81
C HIS A 6 -0.78 -7.00 -21.96
N ASN A 7 0.45 -6.64 -22.31
CA ASN A 7 1.21 -5.59 -21.66
C ASN A 7 0.54 -4.22 -21.76
N VAL A 8 -0.01 -3.87 -22.94
CA VAL A 8 -0.73 -2.60 -23.13
C VAL A 8 -2.00 -2.55 -22.28
N ILE A 9 -2.74 -3.64 -22.19
CA ILE A 9 -3.94 -3.73 -21.33
C ILE A 9 -3.56 -3.61 -19.85
N GLU A 10 -2.47 -4.25 -19.44
CA GLU A 10 -1.95 -4.11 -18.05
C GLU A 10 -1.50 -2.68 -17.76
N ASP A 11 -0.79 -2.05 -18.69
CA ASP A 11 -0.35 -0.66 -18.54
C ASP A 11 -1.53 0.32 -18.49
N ILE A 12 -2.56 0.11 -19.30
CA ILE A 12 -3.80 0.90 -19.27
C ILE A 12 -4.55 0.68 -17.97
N ARG A 13 -4.70 -0.55 -17.50
CA ARG A 13 -5.33 -0.85 -16.20
C ARG A 13 -4.56 -0.22 -15.04
N ASN A 14 -3.23 -0.33 -15.05
CA ASN A 14 -2.37 0.30 -14.05
C ASN A 14 -2.48 1.82 -14.11
N THR A 15 -2.57 2.41 -15.29
CA THR A 15 -2.74 3.85 -15.48
C THR A 15 -4.10 4.33 -14.98
N ILE A 16 -5.18 3.63 -15.33
CA ILE A 16 -6.54 3.93 -14.84
C ILE A 16 -6.61 3.78 -13.31
N PHE A 17 -5.98 2.74 -12.77
CA PHE A 17 -5.90 2.50 -11.34
C PHE A 17 -5.12 3.59 -10.59
N ASN A 18 -4.05 4.11 -11.20
CA ASN A 18 -3.23 5.19 -10.65
C ASN A 18 -3.87 6.59 -10.78
N LEU A 19 -4.68 6.82 -11.82
CA LEU A 19 -5.31 8.12 -12.09
C LEU A 19 -6.58 8.37 -11.29
N ARG A 20 -7.20 7.33 -10.74
CA ARG A 20 -8.44 7.45 -9.98
C ARG A 20 -8.25 6.88 -8.57
N PRO A 21 -7.84 7.69 -7.60
CA PRO A 21 -8.22 7.38 -6.22
C PRO A 21 -9.74 7.33 -6.24
N MET A 22 -10.28 6.12 -6.17
CA MET A 22 -11.72 5.89 -6.17
C MET A 22 -12.32 6.80 -5.13
N THR A 23 -13.36 7.47 -5.51
CA THR A 23 -14.23 8.28 -4.69
C THR A 23 -14.32 7.69 -3.29
N PHE A 24 -13.56 8.25 -2.35
CA PHE A 24 -13.71 7.98 -0.92
C PHE A 24 -15.10 8.41 -0.43
N ASP A 25 -15.81 9.19 -1.26
CA ASP A 25 -17.06 9.84 -0.96
C ASP A 25 -18.17 8.86 -0.55
N ASP A 26 -18.16 7.61 -1.05
CA ASP A 26 -19.27 6.68 -0.81
C ASP A 26 -18.89 5.37 -0.09
N LEU A 27 -17.62 4.95 -0.07
CA LEU A 27 -17.27 3.58 0.32
C LEU A 27 -16.30 3.45 1.50
N GLY A 28 -15.62 4.54 1.88
CA GLY A 28 -14.62 4.53 2.96
C GLY A 28 -13.31 3.80 2.63
N LEU A 29 -12.34 3.90 3.53
CA LEU A 29 -10.99 3.41 3.35
C LEU A 29 -10.93 1.86 3.34
N LYS A 30 -11.74 1.20 4.17
CA LYS A 30 -11.84 -0.26 4.22
C LYS A 30 -12.18 -0.85 2.86
N ALA A 31 -13.28 -0.41 2.26
CA ALA A 31 -13.71 -0.89 0.95
C ALA A 31 -12.69 -0.56 -0.15
N SER A 32 -11.97 0.55 -0.02
CA SER A 32 -10.90 0.92 -0.93
C SER A 32 -9.71 -0.05 -0.84
N PHE A 33 -9.34 -0.48 0.36
CA PHE A 33 -8.29 -1.49 0.56
C PHE A 33 -8.74 -2.87 0.08
N GLU A 34 -9.97 -3.27 0.35
CA GLU A 34 -10.53 -4.53 -0.16
C GLU A 34 -10.45 -4.59 -1.70
N ARG A 35 -10.78 -3.50 -2.40
CA ARG A 35 -10.63 -3.42 -3.87
C ARG A 35 -9.19 -3.46 -4.35
N LEU A 36 -8.25 -2.87 -3.60
CA LEU A 36 -6.81 -2.99 -3.91
C LEU A 36 -6.36 -4.45 -3.82
N LEU A 37 -6.81 -5.17 -2.81
CA LEU A 37 -6.49 -6.58 -2.61
C LEU A 37 -7.12 -7.45 -3.70
N ASP A 38 -8.37 -7.19 -4.09
CA ASP A 38 -9.03 -7.86 -5.22
C ASP A 38 -8.25 -7.63 -6.52
N PHE A 39 -7.81 -6.40 -6.77
CA PHE A 39 -6.97 -6.08 -7.92
C PHE A 39 -5.60 -6.81 -7.87
N LEU A 40 -4.97 -6.87 -6.72
CA LEU A 40 -3.74 -7.63 -6.54
C LEU A 40 -3.94 -9.10 -6.91
N ASN A 41 -5.07 -9.68 -6.53
CA ASN A 41 -5.38 -11.10 -6.70
C ASN A 41 -5.95 -11.45 -8.09
N ALA A 42 -6.37 -10.46 -8.89
CA ALA A 42 -7.09 -10.69 -10.15
C ALA A 42 -6.31 -11.52 -11.19
N ASP A 43 -4.98 -11.37 -11.24
CA ASP A 43 -4.12 -12.03 -12.22
C ASP A 43 -3.20 -13.09 -11.61
N ARG A 44 -3.26 -13.29 -10.31
CA ARG A 44 -2.42 -14.24 -9.55
C ARG A 44 -3.20 -14.81 -8.39
N ASP A 45 -3.02 -16.09 -8.17
CA ASP A 45 -3.71 -16.84 -7.11
C ASP A 45 -2.89 -16.76 -5.80
N TYR A 46 -2.91 -15.57 -5.16
CA TYR A 46 -2.28 -15.43 -3.85
C TYR A 46 -3.12 -16.11 -2.77
N THR A 47 -2.48 -16.81 -1.85
CA THR A 47 -3.09 -17.10 -0.55
C THR A 47 -3.01 -15.84 0.29
N MET A 48 -4.15 -15.22 0.58
CA MET A 48 -4.22 -13.96 1.32
C MET A 48 -4.69 -14.18 2.76
N ASP A 49 -4.00 -13.56 3.70
CA ASP A 49 -4.44 -13.35 5.08
C ASP A 49 -4.80 -11.87 5.24
N VAL A 50 -6.09 -11.57 5.37
CA VAL A 50 -6.62 -10.20 5.34
C VAL A 50 -7.40 -9.92 6.61
N GLU A 51 -6.98 -8.90 7.35
CA GLU A 51 -7.68 -8.36 8.51
C GLU A 51 -7.77 -6.84 8.38
N ILE A 52 -8.95 -6.29 8.25
CA ILE A 52 -9.19 -4.86 8.12
C ILE A 52 -10.27 -4.45 9.10
N ASP A 53 -9.88 -3.67 10.10
CA ASP A 53 -10.83 -3.03 11.01
C ASP A 53 -11.73 -2.05 10.25
N ASP A 54 -12.84 -1.65 10.88
CA ASP A 54 -13.69 -0.61 10.34
C ASP A 54 -12.94 0.74 10.39
N VAL A 55 -12.24 1.01 9.31
CA VAL A 55 -11.45 2.23 9.12
C VAL A 55 -12.35 3.27 8.48
N SER A 56 -13.21 3.89 9.29
CA SER A 56 -13.95 5.07 8.86
C SER A 56 -12.99 6.23 8.69
N CYS A 57 -12.92 6.77 7.49
CA CYS A 57 -12.16 7.98 7.21
C CYS A 57 -13.00 9.19 7.61
N GLU A 58 -13.13 9.45 8.91
CA GLU A 58 -13.71 10.68 9.44
C GLU A 58 -12.72 11.85 9.35
N THR A 59 -11.53 11.58 8.83
CA THR A 59 -10.43 12.50 8.66
C THR A 59 -10.48 13.15 7.27
N ASP A 60 -9.71 14.20 7.12
CA ASP A 60 -9.49 14.95 5.90
C ASP A 60 -9.23 14.02 4.68
N ASP A 61 -9.81 14.34 3.53
CA ASP A 61 -9.62 13.64 2.26
C ASP A 61 -8.15 13.46 1.90
N TYR A 62 -7.32 14.45 2.23
CA TYR A 62 -5.87 14.39 2.02
C TYR A 62 -5.22 13.22 2.77
N PHE A 63 -5.61 13.01 4.03
CA PHE A 63 -5.11 11.88 4.84
C PHE A 63 -5.48 10.55 4.20
N CYS A 64 -6.74 10.38 3.83
CA CYS A 64 -7.25 9.15 3.27
C CYS A 64 -6.61 8.83 1.92
N ILE A 65 -6.47 9.83 1.05
CA ILE A 65 -5.83 9.69 -0.25
C ILE A 65 -4.34 9.34 -0.08
N THR A 66 -3.64 10.00 0.82
CA THR A 66 -2.22 9.73 1.07
C THR A 66 -2.02 8.33 1.61
N LEU A 67 -2.81 7.91 2.61
CA LEU A 67 -2.74 6.56 3.17
C LEU A 67 -3.08 5.49 2.13
N TYR A 68 -4.12 5.72 1.34
CA TYR A 68 -4.47 4.84 0.23
C TYR A 68 -3.31 4.66 -0.76
N ARG A 69 -2.64 5.74 -1.17
CA ARG A 69 -1.51 5.70 -2.10
C ARG A 69 -0.31 4.96 -1.52
N VAL A 70 -0.02 5.13 -0.24
CA VAL A 70 1.03 4.38 0.46
C VAL A 70 0.75 2.88 0.39
N VAL A 71 -0.46 2.45 0.74
CA VAL A 71 -0.86 1.04 0.69
C VAL A 71 -0.86 0.51 -0.74
N GLN A 72 -1.38 1.30 -1.69
CA GLN A 72 -1.39 0.97 -3.11
C GLN A 72 0.02 0.68 -3.62
N GLU A 73 0.99 1.53 -3.30
CA GLU A 73 2.38 1.35 -3.73
C GLU A 73 3.01 0.10 -3.12
N CYS A 74 2.74 -0.17 -1.84
CA CYS A 74 3.18 -1.42 -1.20
C CYS A 74 2.66 -2.67 -1.94
N LEU A 75 1.36 -2.71 -2.25
CA LEU A 75 0.74 -3.84 -2.93
C LEU A 75 1.18 -3.96 -4.39
N LEU A 76 1.40 -2.83 -5.08
CA LEU A 76 1.96 -2.83 -6.44
C LEU A 76 3.39 -3.36 -6.46
N ASN A 77 4.20 -3.08 -5.44
CA ASN A 77 5.55 -3.62 -5.32
C ASN A 77 5.52 -5.16 -5.16
N ILE A 78 4.57 -5.68 -4.38
CA ILE A 78 4.37 -7.13 -4.29
C ILE A 78 4.03 -7.69 -5.67
N LYS A 79 3.03 -7.11 -6.36
CA LYS A 79 2.58 -7.59 -7.68
C LYS A 79 3.69 -7.59 -8.72
N LYS A 80 4.50 -6.53 -8.77
CA LYS A 80 5.53 -6.34 -9.79
C LYS A 80 6.81 -7.09 -9.50
N HIS A 81 7.19 -7.23 -8.23
CA HIS A 81 8.56 -7.57 -7.88
C HIS A 81 8.71 -8.78 -6.97
N SER A 82 7.72 -9.17 -6.17
CA SER A 82 7.92 -10.15 -5.11
C SER A 82 8.01 -11.59 -5.58
N GLN A 83 7.27 -11.98 -6.62
CA GLN A 83 7.05 -13.39 -6.99
C GLN A 83 6.47 -14.22 -5.82
N ALA A 84 5.73 -13.57 -4.93
CA ALA A 84 5.11 -14.19 -3.78
C ALA A 84 3.98 -15.14 -4.17
N THR A 85 3.65 -16.04 -3.26
CA THR A 85 2.46 -16.89 -3.29
C THR A 85 1.52 -16.62 -2.12
N ARG A 86 2.03 -15.94 -1.08
CA ARG A 86 1.25 -15.54 0.11
C ARG A 86 1.45 -14.08 0.38
N VAL A 87 0.33 -13.42 0.73
CA VAL A 87 0.31 -12.03 1.14
C VAL A 87 -0.50 -11.90 2.42
N LEU A 88 0.04 -11.21 3.40
CA LEU A 88 -0.65 -10.80 4.61
C LEU A 88 -0.89 -9.30 4.53
N PHE A 89 -2.13 -8.88 4.80
CA PHE A 89 -2.51 -7.49 4.90
C PHE A 89 -3.39 -7.29 6.13
N HIS A 90 -2.85 -6.67 7.15
CA HIS A 90 -3.58 -6.33 8.36
C HIS A 90 -3.60 -4.81 8.54
N CYS A 91 -4.78 -4.24 8.68
CA CYS A 91 -4.99 -2.83 8.97
C CYS A 91 -5.86 -2.69 10.22
N LYS A 92 -5.26 -2.25 11.31
CA LYS A 92 -5.91 -2.07 12.61
C LYS A 92 -6.00 -0.59 12.96
N LYS A 93 -7.13 -0.20 13.54
CA LYS A 93 -7.35 1.13 14.10
C LYS A 93 -7.40 1.02 15.63
N THR A 94 -6.50 1.72 16.29
CA THR A 94 -6.56 1.92 17.74
C THR A 94 -7.09 3.33 18.04
N GLU A 95 -7.26 3.68 19.32
CA GLU A 95 -7.65 5.05 19.71
C GLU A 95 -6.60 6.10 19.33
N GLN A 96 -5.33 5.71 19.14
CA GLN A 96 -4.22 6.62 18.94
C GLN A 96 -3.61 6.56 17.54
N LYS A 97 -3.77 5.45 16.81
CA LYS A 97 -3.07 5.25 15.53
C LYS A 97 -3.73 4.21 14.64
N TYR A 98 -3.39 4.29 13.36
CA TYR A 98 -3.51 3.17 12.43
C TYR A 98 -2.22 2.34 12.49
N GLU A 99 -2.36 1.03 12.47
CA GLU A 99 -1.28 0.05 12.35
C GLU A 99 -1.54 -0.80 11.11
N ILE A 100 -0.62 -0.73 10.14
CA ILE A 100 -0.74 -1.45 8.89
C ILE A 100 0.47 -2.36 8.75
N LEU A 101 0.22 -3.66 8.66
CA LEU A 101 1.22 -4.68 8.41
C LEU A 101 0.97 -5.31 7.04
N ILE A 102 1.96 -5.24 6.17
CA ILE A 102 1.94 -5.84 4.84
C ILE A 102 3.15 -6.77 4.75
N GLN A 103 2.93 -8.03 4.42
CA GLN A 103 3.99 -9.01 4.32
C GLN A 103 3.77 -9.93 3.11
N ASP A 104 4.83 -10.23 2.40
CA ASP A 104 4.87 -11.25 1.37
C ASP A 104 5.95 -12.31 1.65
N ASN A 105 5.79 -13.48 1.08
CA ASN A 105 6.76 -14.57 1.13
C ASN A 105 7.60 -14.69 -0.15
N GLY A 106 7.76 -13.60 -0.87
CA GLY A 106 8.43 -13.59 -2.17
C GLY A 106 9.95 -13.67 -2.08
N LYS A 107 10.61 -13.26 -3.15
CA LYS A 107 12.07 -13.34 -3.26
C LYS A 107 12.83 -12.41 -2.32
N GLY A 108 12.19 -11.37 -1.78
CA GLY A 108 12.84 -10.34 -0.98
C GLY A 108 13.91 -9.56 -1.77
N PHE A 109 14.62 -8.70 -1.07
CA PHE A 109 15.73 -7.90 -1.60
C PHE A 109 16.69 -7.50 -0.47
N THR A 110 17.89 -7.04 -0.82
CA THR A 110 18.79 -6.33 0.10
C THR A 110 18.70 -4.83 -0.15
N MET A 111 19.00 -4.01 0.87
CA MET A 111 19.01 -2.54 0.70
C MET A 111 20.06 -2.09 -0.32
N GLU A 112 21.18 -2.81 -0.42
CA GLU A 112 22.23 -2.56 -1.43
C GLU A 112 21.71 -2.74 -2.86
N GLU A 113 20.91 -3.79 -3.11
CA GLU A 113 20.29 -4.00 -4.43
C GLU A 113 19.30 -2.92 -4.80
N VAL A 114 18.68 -2.32 -3.81
CA VAL A 114 17.76 -1.20 -4.01
C VAL A 114 18.55 0.05 -4.37
N GLU A 115 19.70 0.31 -3.75
CA GLU A 115 20.56 1.47 -4.01
C GLU A 115 21.18 1.47 -5.41
N ASP A 116 21.50 0.31 -5.97
CA ASP A 116 22.14 0.19 -7.28
C ASP A 116 21.19 0.34 -8.49
N LYS A 117 19.89 0.19 -8.31
CA LYS A 117 18.91 0.25 -9.40
C LYS A 117 18.11 1.55 -9.38
N ALA A 118 18.51 2.54 -10.17
CA ALA A 118 17.92 3.88 -10.24
C ALA A 118 16.37 3.93 -10.39
N ASN A 119 15.72 2.86 -10.86
CA ASN A 119 14.26 2.78 -11.02
C ASN A 119 13.53 2.08 -9.84
N SER A 120 14.25 1.40 -8.97
CA SER A 120 13.65 0.70 -7.81
C SER A 120 13.45 1.62 -6.60
N HIS A 121 14.14 2.77 -6.61
CA HIS A 121 14.11 3.72 -5.49
C HIS A 121 12.81 4.49 -5.37
N PHE A 122 12.12 4.75 -6.49
CA PHE A 122 10.95 5.61 -6.48
C PHE A 122 9.81 5.05 -5.63
N GLY A 123 9.56 3.74 -5.68
CA GLY A 123 8.46 3.13 -4.93
C GLY A 123 8.65 3.20 -3.42
N LEU A 124 9.80 2.75 -2.91
CA LEU A 124 10.09 2.81 -1.47
C LEU A 124 10.22 4.26 -0.97
N ALA A 125 10.82 5.16 -1.77
CA ALA A 125 10.90 6.57 -1.44
C ALA A 125 9.51 7.21 -1.33
N LEU A 126 8.60 6.91 -2.26
CA LEU A 126 7.22 7.38 -2.23
C LEU A 126 6.45 6.87 -1.00
N ILE A 127 6.66 5.61 -0.63
CA ILE A 127 6.08 5.03 0.59
C ILE A 127 6.58 5.79 1.82
N HIS A 128 7.90 5.98 1.94
CA HIS A 128 8.50 6.72 3.05
C HIS A 128 8.01 8.17 3.13
N GLU A 129 7.96 8.86 1.99
CA GLU A 129 7.46 10.22 1.91
C GLU A 129 6.00 10.32 2.31
N GLY A 130 5.14 9.43 1.78
CA GLY A 130 3.72 9.38 2.15
C GLY A 130 3.49 9.13 3.64
N VAL A 131 4.25 8.21 4.24
CA VAL A 131 4.18 7.96 5.68
C VAL A 131 4.65 9.17 6.49
N ASN A 132 5.74 9.84 6.06
CA ASN A 132 6.22 11.06 6.71
C ASN A 132 5.22 12.21 6.63
N LEU A 133 4.54 12.39 5.49
CA LEU A 133 3.48 13.39 5.33
C LEU A 133 2.31 13.17 6.30
N LEU A 134 2.09 11.94 6.70
CA LEU A 134 1.08 11.57 7.71
C LEU A 134 1.64 11.55 9.14
N ASN A 135 2.87 12.04 9.36
CA ASN A 135 3.60 11.97 10.62
C ASN A 135 3.70 10.55 11.20
N GLY A 136 3.71 9.57 10.34
CA GLY A 136 3.83 8.16 10.69
C GLY A 136 5.27 7.69 10.78
N THR A 137 5.41 6.43 11.13
CA THR A 137 6.67 5.68 11.10
C THR A 137 6.51 4.46 10.23
N ILE A 138 7.58 4.08 9.56
CA ILE A 138 7.65 2.89 8.72
C ILE A 138 8.89 2.08 9.06
N HIS A 139 8.72 0.77 9.12
CA HIS A 139 9.81 -0.19 9.21
C HIS A 139 9.70 -1.19 8.06
N VAL A 140 10.75 -1.31 7.26
CA VAL A 140 10.86 -2.26 6.15
C VAL A 140 11.91 -3.31 6.51
N SER A 141 11.52 -4.57 6.46
CA SER A 141 12.42 -5.71 6.65
C SER A 141 12.30 -6.64 5.45
N SER A 142 13.40 -6.88 4.77
CA SER A 142 13.47 -7.79 3.64
C SER A 142 14.80 -8.53 3.62
N ALA A 143 14.77 -9.77 3.15
CA ALA A 143 15.96 -10.56 2.91
C ALA A 143 15.73 -11.50 1.73
N ILE A 144 16.79 -11.78 0.97
CA ILE A 144 16.74 -12.68 -0.18
C ILE A 144 16.16 -14.03 0.22
N GLY A 145 15.11 -14.46 -0.50
CA GLY A 145 14.42 -15.74 -0.27
C GLY A 145 13.49 -15.76 0.96
N ARG A 146 13.31 -14.63 1.66
CA ARG A 146 12.45 -14.54 2.85
C ARG A 146 11.27 -13.59 2.71
N GLY A 147 11.10 -12.95 1.54
CA GLY A 147 10.05 -11.98 1.29
C GLY A 147 10.32 -10.63 1.92
N THR A 148 9.27 -9.84 2.03
CA THR A 148 9.33 -8.47 2.54
C THR A 148 8.22 -8.24 3.56
N MET A 149 8.54 -7.53 4.62
CA MET A 149 7.59 -7.06 5.63
C MET A 149 7.68 -5.54 5.75
N ILE A 150 6.53 -4.89 5.73
CA ILE A 150 6.37 -3.43 5.89
C ILE A 150 5.42 -3.20 7.07
N ASP A 151 5.90 -2.56 8.12
CA ASP A 151 5.13 -2.17 9.31
C ASP A 151 5.00 -0.64 9.31
N ILE A 152 3.77 -0.13 9.22
CA ILE A 152 3.46 1.29 9.18
C ILE A 152 2.57 1.65 10.37
N LYS A 153 2.93 2.72 11.07
CA LYS A 153 2.15 3.27 12.18
C LYS A 153 1.90 4.75 11.95
N ILE A 154 0.64 5.15 11.91
CA ILE A 154 0.23 6.53 11.62
C ILE A 154 -0.64 7.06 12.76
N PRO A 155 -0.19 8.13 13.46
CA PRO A 155 -0.92 8.69 14.59
C PRO A 155 -2.24 9.33 14.15
N LEU A 156 -3.27 9.19 14.96
CA LEU A 156 -4.59 9.81 14.76
C LEU A 156 -4.67 11.23 15.31
N ASP A 157 -3.85 11.58 16.29
CA ASP A 157 -4.01 12.79 17.11
C ASP A 157 -3.77 14.13 16.39
N LEU A 158 -3.04 14.13 15.27
CA LEU A 158 -2.72 15.38 14.56
C LEU A 158 -3.89 15.95 13.76
N HIS A 159 -4.88 15.15 13.42
CA HIS A 159 -6.03 15.61 12.63
C HIS A 159 -7.17 16.15 13.51
N SER A 160 -7.27 15.73 14.76
CA SER A 160 -8.23 16.28 15.72
C SER A 160 -7.84 17.68 16.22
N ALA A 161 -6.54 17.99 16.30
CA ALA A 161 -6.03 19.28 16.73
C ALA A 161 -6.26 20.41 15.70
N LEU A 162 -6.23 20.10 14.41
CA LEU A 162 -6.44 21.09 13.35
C LEU A 162 -7.93 21.46 13.18
N LYS A 163 -8.85 20.55 13.49
CA LYS A 163 -10.30 20.84 13.46
C LYS A 163 -10.82 21.69 14.63
N LYS A 164 -10.05 21.80 15.72
CA LYS A 164 -10.46 22.63 16.89
C LYS A 164 -10.08 24.10 16.77
N ASN A 165 -9.30 24.49 15.77
CA ASN A 165 -8.82 25.86 15.54
C ASN A 165 -9.38 26.51 14.27
N SER A 166 -10.45 25.96 13.71
CA SER A 166 -11.17 26.55 12.55
C SER A 166 -12.58 26.95 12.94
#